data_52e06f9df7a46f90b30d71f0d9220856
#
_entry.id   52e06f9df7a46f90b30d71f0d9220856
#
_cell.length_a   1.000
_cell.length_b   1.000
_cell.length_c   1.000
_cell.angle_alpha   90.00
_cell.angle_beta   90.00
_cell.angle_gamma   90.00
#
_symmetry.space_group_name_H-M   'P 1'
#
loop_
_entity.id
_entity.type
_entity.pdbx_description
1 polymer ?
#
loop_
_entity_poly.entity_id
_entity_poly.type
_entity_poly.pdbx_seq_one_letter_code
_entity_poly.pdbx_strand_id
1 'polypeptide(L)'
;MYPVKRPRSRAKVWALGLLAGILLLLIGGTILAFWEFSMTVEAKGDDRVVLDYGTAYQDPGAQVTLKGRHILTQGIHPGLPIRTQGTVDANTLGHYDLTYTAGFLWWTVTDSRRVEIVDREPPVLILTEDPNYAAEAGLPYEEEGFRAEDEYDGDLTGQVIREEANGVVTYTVTDSSGNTAQVVRTVRYADTLPPEILLVGDTDLTISAGTPYEEPGFSAWDYGDGDVTEAVTVSGTVNPWQPGTYTVTYTVSDSHGHTAEATRTVTVVPAQPPEQVIPSGKVIYLTFDDGPGPHTRQLLEILAKYDVKATFFVVGNNRELMRLICDGGHALGIHSVTHSYRDIYASEEAYFADLRQMQQNILDATGIRTTLVRFPGGSSNTVSCFNDGVMTALTQAVEAQGFQYFDWNVDSNDAGGARDRQTVFNNVVRGVLRQNVSVVLQHDTQGFSVEAVEDIIKWGLSNGYTFLPLQPNSPGCHHTVNN
;
A
#
# COMPACT_ATOMS: atom_id res chain seq x y z
N MET A 1 -101.56 105.15 -11.15
CA MET A 1 -102.20 103.83 -11.11
C MET A 1 -101.36 102.87 -10.28
N TYR A 2 -101.77 102.55 -9.13
CA TYR A 2 -101.04 101.61 -8.24
C TYR A 2 -101.46 100.17 -8.53
N PRO A 3 -100.52 99.14 -8.60
CA PRO A 3 -100.87 97.75 -8.68
C PRO A 3 -101.14 97.14 -7.27
N VAL A 4 -102.24 96.42 -7.14
CA VAL A 4 -102.73 95.70 -5.97
C VAL A 4 -101.91 94.47 -5.71
N LYS A 5 -101.23 94.33 -4.53
CA LYS A 5 -100.57 93.07 -4.09
C LYS A 5 -101.67 92.03 -3.72
N ARG A 6 -101.60 90.90 -4.42
CA ARG A 6 -102.43 89.72 -3.99
C ARG A 6 -101.83 89.05 -2.76
N PRO A 7 -102.65 88.63 -1.79
CA PRO A 7 -102.15 87.95 -0.56
C PRO A 7 -101.65 86.51 -0.89
N ARG A 8 -100.43 86.17 -0.42
CA ARG A 8 -99.90 84.77 -0.47
C ARG A 8 -100.89 83.90 0.34
N SER A 9 -101.35 82.80 -0.30
CA SER A 9 -102.29 81.88 0.36
C SER A 9 -101.64 81.18 1.57
N ARG A 10 -102.23 81.40 2.75
CA ARG A 10 -101.84 80.75 4.03
C ARG A 10 -101.86 79.20 3.95
N ALA A 11 -102.52 78.60 2.99
CA ALA A 11 -102.59 77.14 2.71
C ALA A 11 -101.26 76.52 2.41
N LYS A 12 -100.37 77.22 1.66
CA LYS A 12 -99.01 76.65 1.33
C LYS A 12 -98.06 76.62 2.56
N VAL A 13 -98.21 77.57 3.47
CA VAL A 13 -97.43 77.64 4.72
C VAL A 13 -97.83 76.49 5.67
N TRP A 14 -99.18 76.28 5.79
CA TRP A 14 -99.66 75.16 6.57
C TRP A 14 -99.34 73.80 6.02
N ALA A 15 -99.31 73.60 4.72
CA ALA A 15 -98.94 72.36 4.08
C ALA A 15 -97.43 72.04 4.29
N LEU A 16 -96.60 73.08 4.19
CA LEU A 16 -95.12 72.87 4.48
C LEU A 16 -94.88 72.58 5.97
N GLY A 17 -95.60 73.23 6.85
CA GLY A 17 -95.51 72.97 8.30
C GLY A 17 -96.01 71.58 8.68
N LEU A 18 -97.07 71.08 8.05
CA LEU A 18 -97.56 69.72 8.26
C LEU A 18 -96.59 68.67 7.70
N LEU A 19 -96.01 68.90 6.53
CA LEU A 19 -95.00 68.06 5.95
C LEU A 19 -93.68 68.00 6.80
N ALA A 20 -93.25 69.14 7.33
CA ALA A 20 -92.15 69.24 8.24
C ALA A 20 -92.43 68.54 9.56
N GLY A 21 -93.65 68.67 10.09
CA GLY A 21 -94.09 67.99 11.30
C GLY A 21 -94.15 66.46 11.13
N ILE A 22 -94.66 65.97 9.98
CA ILE A 22 -94.67 64.54 9.65
C ILE A 22 -93.26 64.03 9.51
N LEU A 23 -92.36 64.78 8.84
CA LEU A 23 -90.94 64.40 8.67
C LEU A 23 -90.25 64.34 10.05
N LEU A 24 -90.51 65.29 10.92
CA LEU A 24 -89.96 65.28 12.30
C LEU A 24 -90.52 64.11 13.16
N LEU A 25 -91.80 63.77 12.99
CA LEU A 25 -92.39 62.61 13.63
C LEU A 25 -91.85 61.31 13.09
N LEU A 26 -91.59 61.23 11.76
CA LEU A 26 -90.98 60.09 11.14
C LEU A 26 -89.47 59.91 11.61
N ILE A 27 -88.79 61.07 11.66
CA ILE A 27 -87.40 61.07 12.16
C ILE A 27 -87.39 60.76 13.69
N GLY A 28 -88.28 61.36 14.49
CA GLY A 28 -88.40 61.06 15.92
C GLY A 28 -88.84 59.62 16.16
N GLY A 29 -89.77 59.11 15.33
CA GLY A 29 -90.20 57.71 15.40
C GLY A 29 -89.13 56.73 15.08
N THR A 30 -88.32 57.03 14.07
CA THR A 30 -87.16 56.21 13.72
C THR A 30 -86.07 56.27 14.79
N ILE A 31 -85.78 57.41 15.35
CA ILE A 31 -84.86 57.56 16.46
C ILE A 31 -85.35 56.77 17.70
N LEU A 32 -86.63 56.83 18.04
CA LEU A 32 -87.20 56.05 19.13
C LEU A 32 -87.29 54.57 18.89
N ALA A 33 -87.54 54.16 17.63
CA ALA A 33 -87.58 52.75 17.24
C ALA A 33 -86.18 52.06 17.29
N PHE A 34 -85.15 52.86 17.08
CA PHE A 34 -83.76 52.39 17.11
C PHE A 34 -83.01 52.90 18.35
N TRP A 35 -83.65 53.45 19.32
CA TRP A 35 -83.06 53.82 20.61
C TRP A 35 -82.55 52.58 21.36
N GLU A 36 -81.24 52.55 21.76
CA GLU A 36 -80.58 51.37 22.38
C GLU A 36 -80.47 50.17 21.44
N PHE A 37 -80.52 50.37 20.10
CA PHE A 37 -80.31 49.29 19.17
C PHE A 37 -78.82 48.95 19.06
N SER A 38 -78.48 47.69 19.26
CA SER A 38 -77.12 47.13 18.95
C SER A 38 -77.28 45.90 18.12
N MET A 39 -76.34 45.69 17.22
CA MET A 39 -76.21 44.51 16.40
C MET A 39 -74.77 43.99 16.58
N THR A 40 -74.61 42.68 16.81
CA THR A 40 -73.36 42.01 16.86
C THR A 40 -73.39 40.82 15.93
N VAL A 41 -72.29 40.51 15.28
CA VAL A 41 -72.09 39.28 14.65
C VAL A 41 -70.95 38.58 15.41
N GLU A 42 -71.08 37.32 15.68
CA GLU A 42 -70.08 36.50 16.45
C GLU A 42 -69.83 35.22 15.68
N ALA A 43 -68.57 34.93 15.42
CA ALA A 43 -68.17 33.67 14.86
C ALA A 43 -68.51 32.51 15.80
N LYS A 44 -69.06 31.42 15.31
CA LYS A 44 -69.39 30.24 16.13
C LYS A 44 -68.12 29.40 16.41
N GLY A 45 -67.84 29.21 17.69
CA GLY A 45 -66.63 28.49 18.15
C GLY A 45 -65.45 29.43 18.33
N ASP A 46 -64.23 28.92 18.26
CA ASP A 46 -62.97 29.63 18.54
C ASP A 46 -62.63 30.66 17.46
N ASP A 47 -62.18 31.84 17.85
CA ASP A 47 -61.72 32.90 16.94
C ASP A 47 -60.40 32.59 16.26
N ARG A 48 -59.62 31.71 16.88
CA ARG A 48 -58.33 31.13 16.30
C ARG A 48 -58.46 29.65 16.28
N VAL A 49 -58.28 29.08 15.10
CA VAL A 49 -58.24 27.64 14.85
C VAL A 49 -56.87 27.29 14.23
N VAL A 50 -56.19 26.29 14.77
CA VAL A 50 -54.94 25.76 14.21
C VAL A 50 -55.23 24.35 13.73
N LEU A 51 -54.90 24.08 12.46
CA LEU A 51 -55.08 22.79 11.82
C LEU A 51 -53.77 22.33 11.21
N ASP A 52 -53.58 21.05 11.19
CA ASP A 52 -52.44 20.46 10.51
C ASP A 52 -52.68 20.43 8.99
N TYR A 53 -51.61 20.51 8.21
CA TYR A 53 -51.59 20.43 6.76
C TYR A 53 -52.45 19.25 6.26
N GLY A 54 -53.14 19.43 5.17
CA GLY A 54 -54.05 18.42 4.60
C GLY A 54 -55.41 18.27 5.36
N THR A 55 -55.57 18.85 6.55
CA THR A 55 -56.79 18.74 7.33
C THR A 55 -57.87 19.70 6.80
N ALA A 56 -58.96 19.15 6.27
CA ALA A 56 -60.04 19.96 5.70
C ALA A 56 -60.74 20.83 6.78
N TYR A 57 -60.74 22.16 6.56
CA TYR A 57 -61.45 23.10 7.43
C TYR A 57 -62.94 23.11 7.12
N GLN A 58 -63.80 22.99 8.16
CA GLN A 58 -65.25 23.21 8.09
C GLN A 58 -65.63 24.44 8.86
N ASP A 59 -66.09 25.48 8.17
CA ASP A 59 -66.53 26.71 8.80
C ASP A 59 -67.84 26.49 9.57
N PRO A 60 -67.88 26.64 10.90
CA PRO A 60 -69.11 26.55 11.67
C PRO A 60 -70.04 27.80 11.48
N GLY A 61 -69.54 28.80 10.72
CA GLY A 61 -70.23 30.02 10.40
C GLY A 61 -70.28 31.01 11.57
N ALA A 62 -71.20 31.94 11.50
CA ALA A 62 -71.45 33.00 12.54
C ALA A 62 -72.94 33.14 12.89
N GLN A 63 -73.18 33.83 13.95
CA GLN A 63 -74.56 34.18 14.34
C GLN A 63 -74.68 35.68 14.53
N VAL A 64 -75.90 36.22 14.25
CA VAL A 64 -76.24 37.65 14.44
C VAL A 64 -77.14 37.77 15.62
N THR A 65 -76.82 38.70 16.50
CA THR A 65 -77.69 39.05 17.63
C THR A 65 -78.11 40.50 17.50
N LEU A 66 -79.44 40.76 17.52
CA LEU A 66 -80.07 42.10 17.60
C LEU A 66 -80.58 42.36 19.01
N LYS A 67 -80.15 43.42 19.63
CA LYS A 67 -80.71 43.91 20.96
C LYS A 67 -81.26 45.25 20.75
N GLY A 68 -82.52 45.50 21.32
CA GLY A 68 -83.23 46.80 21.31
C GLY A 68 -84.55 46.70 22.06
N ARG A 69 -85.18 47.84 22.38
CA ARG A 69 -86.45 47.86 23.07
C ARG A 69 -87.64 47.52 22.17
N HIS A 70 -87.50 47.61 20.86
CA HIS A 70 -88.55 47.28 19.91
C HIS A 70 -88.60 45.79 19.59
N ILE A 71 -89.79 45.20 19.42
CA ILE A 71 -90.00 43.75 19.19
C ILE A 71 -89.26 43.23 17.93
N LEU A 72 -89.07 44.08 16.93
CA LEU A 72 -88.35 43.74 15.69
C LEU A 72 -86.82 43.75 15.84
N THR A 73 -86.30 44.25 16.97
CA THR A 73 -84.84 44.38 17.17
C THR A 73 -84.39 43.60 18.41
N GLN A 74 -85.23 42.77 18.97
CA GLN A 74 -84.88 42.01 20.17
C GLN A 74 -84.64 40.54 19.87
N GLY A 75 -83.54 40.02 20.35
CA GLY A 75 -83.18 38.57 20.23
C GLY A 75 -82.22 38.23 19.09
N ILE A 76 -82.08 36.95 18.84
CA ILE A 76 -81.26 36.40 17.75
C ILE A 76 -82.16 36.28 16.50
N HIS A 77 -81.69 36.81 15.38
CA HIS A 77 -82.35 36.72 14.08
C HIS A 77 -81.56 35.86 13.12
N PRO A 78 -81.75 34.51 13.11
CA PRO A 78 -81.03 33.59 12.28
C PRO A 78 -81.29 33.77 10.76
N GLY A 79 -82.33 34.52 10.41
CA GLY A 79 -82.66 34.84 9.03
C GLY A 79 -81.94 36.04 8.40
N LEU A 80 -81.14 36.77 9.18
CA LEU A 80 -80.31 37.84 8.61
C LEU A 80 -79.13 37.20 7.78
N PRO A 81 -78.98 37.62 6.54
CA PRO A 81 -77.89 37.08 5.71
C PRO A 81 -76.53 37.47 6.27
N ILE A 82 -75.71 36.50 6.51
CA ILE A 82 -74.28 36.67 6.85
C ILE A 82 -73.51 36.42 5.60
N ARG A 83 -72.67 37.34 5.20
CA ARG A 83 -71.71 37.20 4.12
C ARG A 83 -70.42 36.83 4.74
N THR A 84 -69.89 35.63 4.33
CA THR A 84 -68.56 35.20 4.66
C THR A 84 -67.61 35.59 3.51
N GLN A 85 -66.48 36.18 3.86
CA GLN A 85 -65.38 36.50 2.91
C GLN A 85 -64.11 35.85 3.40
N GLY A 86 -63.36 35.27 2.48
CA GLY A 86 -62.16 34.46 2.74
C GLY A 86 -62.42 33.00 2.45
N THR A 87 -61.35 32.26 2.19
CA THR A 87 -61.34 30.82 2.00
C THR A 87 -60.09 30.24 2.69
N VAL A 88 -60.20 29.05 3.21
CA VAL A 88 -59.08 28.33 3.80
C VAL A 88 -58.63 27.28 2.81
N ASP A 89 -57.36 27.31 2.42
CA ASP A 89 -56.69 26.24 1.66
C ASP A 89 -55.92 25.37 2.63
N ALA A 90 -56.39 24.15 2.84
CA ALA A 90 -55.77 23.17 3.76
C ALA A 90 -54.42 22.63 3.23
N ASN A 91 -54.12 22.81 1.95
CA ASN A 91 -52.91 22.33 1.33
C ASN A 91 -51.84 23.42 1.15
N THR A 92 -51.99 24.53 1.82
CA THR A 92 -50.98 25.61 1.80
C THR A 92 -50.85 26.17 3.23
N LEU A 93 -49.59 26.15 3.72
CA LEU A 93 -49.29 26.69 5.05
C LEU A 93 -49.52 28.19 5.10
N GLY A 94 -50.04 28.66 6.23
CA GLY A 94 -50.22 30.08 6.40
C GLY A 94 -51.45 30.46 7.24
N HIS A 95 -51.77 31.77 7.24
CA HIS A 95 -52.89 32.33 7.98
C HIS A 95 -54.02 32.73 7.03
N TYR A 96 -55.23 32.28 7.31
CA TYR A 96 -56.45 32.55 6.57
C TYR A 96 -57.44 33.29 7.45
N ASP A 97 -57.81 34.55 7.13
CA ASP A 97 -58.76 35.29 7.83
C ASP A 97 -60.16 35.18 7.14
N LEU A 98 -61.12 34.64 7.86
CA LEU A 98 -62.50 34.59 7.45
C LEU A 98 -63.24 35.76 8.12
N THR A 99 -63.87 36.62 7.31
CA THR A 99 -64.65 37.78 7.80
C THR A 99 -66.13 37.53 7.61
N TYR A 100 -66.87 37.62 8.68
CA TYR A 100 -68.32 37.48 8.69
C TYR A 100 -68.97 38.89 8.79
N THR A 101 -69.74 39.24 7.79
CA THR A 101 -70.39 40.55 7.70
C THR A 101 -71.88 40.37 7.69
N ALA A 102 -72.57 41.06 8.60
CA ALA A 102 -74.01 41.14 8.63
C ALA A 102 -74.48 42.60 8.53
N GLY A 103 -75.59 42.84 7.82
CA GLY A 103 -76.17 44.19 7.67
C GLY A 103 -77.63 44.18 7.95
N PHE A 104 -78.07 45.25 8.65
CA PHE A 104 -79.48 45.58 8.89
C PHE A 104 -79.73 47.06 8.71
N LEU A 105 -80.58 47.41 7.74
CA LEU A 105 -80.81 48.80 7.29
C LEU A 105 -79.48 49.46 6.88
N TRP A 106 -79.01 50.40 7.72
CA TRP A 106 -77.75 51.16 7.51
C TRP A 106 -76.64 50.75 8.44
N TRP A 107 -76.83 49.72 9.33
CA TRP A 107 -75.84 49.19 10.23
C TRP A 107 -75.14 47.97 9.53
N THR A 108 -73.82 47.94 9.65
CA THR A 108 -73.00 46.80 9.25
C THR A 108 -72.05 46.45 10.40
N VAL A 109 -72.02 45.21 10.77
CA VAL A 109 -71.06 44.66 11.76
C VAL A 109 -70.29 43.55 11.20
N THR A 110 -69.10 43.43 11.66
CA THR A 110 -68.13 42.40 11.21
C THR A 110 -67.49 41.69 12.40
N ASP A 111 -67.15 40.42 12.19
CA ASP A 111 -66.34 39.64 13.07
C ASP A 111 -65.40 38.80 12.21
N SER A 112 -64.34 38.26 12.78
CA SER A 112 -63.37 37.51 12.01
C SER A 112 -62.83 36.29 12.78
N ARG A 113 -62.53 35.28 12.04
CA ARG A 113 -61.86 34.11 12.56
C ARG A 113 -60.56 33.96 11.78
N ARG A 114 -59.49 33.65 12.50
CA ARG A 114 -58.24 33.27 11.94
C ARG A 114 -58.04 31.73 11.94
N VAL A 115 -57.79 31.12 10.78
CA VAL A 115 -57.44 29.74 10.64
C VAL A 115 -55.97 29.70 10.25
N GLU A 116 -55.19 28.95 10.95
CA GLU A 116 -53.76 28.76 10.71
C GLU A 116 -53.54 27.32 10.30
N ILE A 117 -52.98 27.11 9.13
CA ILE A 117 -52.55 25.81 8.65
C ILE A 117 -51.06 25.71 8.93
N VAL A 118 -50.67 24.70 9.70
CA VAL A 118 -49.29 24.44 10.13
C VAL A 118 -48.90 23.01 9.76
N ASP A 119 -47.66 22.81 9.58
CA ASP A 119 -47.09 21.49 9.48
C ASP A 119 -46.35 21.17 10.79
N ARG A 120 -46.67 20.03 11.40
CA ARG A 120 -46.08 19.51 12.64
C ARG A 120 -45.58 18.08 12.52
N GLU A 121 -45.81 17.45 11.38
CA GLU A 121 -45.36 16.11 11.14
C GLU A 121 -43.87 16.15 10.74
N PRO A 122 -43.01 15.38 11.40
CA PRO A 122 -41.61 15.29 11.00
C PRO A 122 -41.46 14.47 9.72
N PRO A 123 -40.40 14.72 8.93
CA PRO A 123 -40.08 13.91 7.77
C PRO A 123 -39.91 12.41 8.10
N VAL A 124 -40.26 11.55 7.18
CA VAL A 124 -40.02 10.11 7.27
C VAL A 124 -38.66 9.79 6.67
N LEU A 125 -37.71 9.33 7.51
CA LEU A 125 -36.36 8.97 7.14
C LEU A 125 -36.19 7.46 7.20
N ILE A 126 -35.87 6.84 6.05
CA ILE A 126 -35.76 5.40 5.88
C ILE A 126 -34.34 5.06 5.40
N LEU A 127 -33.67 4.13 6.10
CA LEU A 127 -32.38 3.58 5.66
C LEU A 127 -32.60 2.40 4.72
N THR A 128 -31.76 2.32 3.69
CA THR A 128 -31.61 1.08 2.90
C THR A 128 -30.73 0.14 3.72
N GLU A 129 -31.19 -1.04 4.02
CA GLU A 129 -30.46 -2.02 4.83
C GLU A 129 -30.19 -3.28 4.02
N ASP A 130 -28.91 -3.72 3.97
CA ASP A 130 -28.53 -5.06 3.59
C ASP A 130 -28.10 -5.83 4.86
N PRO A 131 -28.88 -6.83 5.30
CA PRO A 131 -28.55 -7.60 6.50
C PRO A 131 -27.25 -8.39 6.40
N ASN A 132 -26.73 -8.58 5.20
CA ASN A 132 -25.48 -9.31 4.94
C ASN A 132 -24.27 -8.35 4.76
N TYR A 133 -24.53 -7.05 4.68
CA TYR A 133 -23.45 -6.09 4.51
C TYR A 133 -22.61 -5.94 5.79
N ALA A 134 -21.31 -5.99 5.62
CA ALA A 134 -20.33 -5.53 6.60
C ALA A 134 -19.28 -4.69 5.87
N ALA A 135 -18.94 -3.56 6.44
CA ALA A 135 -17.84 -2.76 5.94
C ALA A 135 -16.51 -3.48 6.18
N GLU A 136 -15.56 -3.30 5.29
CA GLU A 136 -14.23 -3.86 5.48
C GLU A 136 -13.51 -3.18 6.65
N ALA A 137 -12.92 -3.98 7.53
CA ALA A 137 -12.13 -3.46 8.64
C ALA A 137 -10.96 -2.63 8.11
N GLY A 138 -10.70 -1.48 8.76
CA GLY A 138 -9.64 -0.57 8.33
C GLY A 138 -9.93 0.30 7.11
N LEU A 139 -11.06 0.07 6.42
CA LEU A 139 -11.52 0.93 5.32
C LEU A 139 -12.68 1.84 5.76
N PRO A 140 -12.87 3.01 5.12
CA PRO A 140 -14.02 3.86 5.33
C PRO A 140 -15.32 3.12 4.98
N TYR A 141 -16.38 3.36 5.78
CA TYR A 141 -17.69 2.83 5.49
C TYR A 141 -18.26 3.39 4.19
N GLU A 142 -18.75 2.53 3.32
CA GLU A 142 -19.49 2.90 2.12
C GLU A 142 -20.99 2.93 2.41
N GLU A 143 -21.67 4.03 2.03
CA GLU A 143 -23.07 4.26 2.31
C GLU A 143 -23.99 3.31 1.52
N GLU A 144 -24.82 2.53 2.23
CA GLU A 144 -25.78 1.62 1.63
C GLU A 144 -26.97 2.33 1.02
N GLY A 145 -27.27 3.55 1.49
CA GLY A 145 -28.34 4.41 1.00
C GLY A 145 -29.36 4.76 2.06
N PHE A 146 -30.10 5.84 1.81
CA PHE A 146 -31.21 6.33 2.60
C PHE A 146 -32.17 7.15 1.75
N ARG A 147 -33.38 7.40 2.27
CA ARG A 147 -34.39 8.25 1.66
C ARG A 147 -35.13 9.02 2.73
N ALA A 148 -35.42 10.29 2.46
CA ALA A 148 -36.21 11.14 3.32
C ALA A 148 -37.38 11.78 2.54
N GLU A 149 -38.57 11.66 3.03
CA GLU A 149 -39.78 12.26 2.43
C GLU A 149 -40.62 12.93 3.49
N ASP A 150 -41.23 14.05 3.16
CA ASP A 150 -42.16 14.78 3.95
C ASP A 150 -43.47 15.00 3.18
N GLU A 151 -44.61 15.06 3.90
CA GLU A 151 -45.91 15.21 3.25
C GLU A 151 -46.09 16.59 2.60
N TYR A 152 -45.55 17.64 3.21
CA TYR A 152 -45.61 19.01 2.71
C TYR A 152 -44.43 19.35 1.80
N ASP A 153 -43.19 19.06 2.22
CA ASP A 153 -41.97 19.46 1.52
C ASP A 153 -41.54 18.46 0.43
N GLY A 154 -42.12 17.26 0.42
CA GLY A 154 -41.79 16.21 -0.55
C GLY A 154 -40.47 15.55 -0.27
N ASP A 155 -39.64 15.32 -1.33
CA ASP A 155 -38.35 14.66 -1.22
C ASP A 155 -37.28 15.53 -0.58
N LEU A 156 -36.87 15.16 0.61
CA LEU A 156 -35.85 15.81 1.44
C LEU A 156 -34.52 15.00 1.48
N THR A 157 -34.38 13.94 0.68
CA THR A 157 -33.21 13.07 0.68
C THR A 157 -31.89 13.86 0.55
N GLY A 158 -31.88 14.88 -0.32
CA GLY A 158 -30.71 15.73 -0.52
C GLY A 158 -30.38 16.69 0.63
N GLN A 159 -31.27 16.81 1.64
CA GLN A 159 -31.07 17.68 2.80
C GLN A 159 -30.69 16.90 4.06
N VAL A 160 -30.55 15.55 3.97
CA VAL A 160 -30.13 14.73 5.09
C VAL A 160 -28.68 15.04 5.45
N ILE A 161 -28.46 15.39 6.70
CA ILE A 161 -27.14 15.56 7.30
C ILE A 161 -26.69 14.20 7.83
N ARG A 162 -25.50 13.75 7.40
CA ARG A 162 -24.89 12.51 7.83
C ARG A 162 -23.66 12.80 8.70
N GLU A 163 -23.62 12.22 9.89
CA GLU A 163 -22.50 12.31 10.82
C GLU A 163 -22.05 10.89 11.21
N GLU A 164 -20.77 10.61 11.07
CA GLU A 164 -20.19 9.30 11.40
C GLU A 164 -19.21 9.43 12.56
N ALA A 165 -19.40 8.61 13.59
CA ALA A 165 -18.52 8.54 14.74
C ALA A 165 -18.54 7.13 15.36
N ASN A 166 -17.37 6.55 15.59
CA ASN A 166 -17.19 5.27 16.32
C ASN A 166 -18.06 4.11 15.77
N GLY A 167 -18.14 3.98 14.46
CA GLY A 167 -18.94 2.93 13.82
C GLY A 167 -20.44 3.15 13.88
N VAL A 168 -20.88 4.36 14.19
CA VAL A 168 -22.27 4.77 14.20
C VAL A 168 -22.45 5.92 13.22
N VAL A 169 -23.41 5.80 12.31
CA VAL A 169 -23.82 6.85 11.38
C VAL A 169 -25.16 7.40 11.83
N THR A 170 -25.24 8.68 12.09
CA THR A 170 -26.45 9.40 12.45
C THR A 170 -26.93 10.21 11.26
N TYR A 171 -28.17 10.01 10.88
CA TYR A 171 -28.86 10.73 9.81
C TYR A 171 -29.88 11.66 10.42
N THR A 172 -29.85 12.92 10.06
CA THR A 172 -30.78 13.95 10.56
C THR A 172 -31.31 14.73 9.38
N VAL A 173 -32.63 14.94 9.35
CA VAL A 173 -33.29 15.79 8.36
C VAL A 173 -34.29 16.68 9.06
N THR A 174 -34.42 17.92 8.59
CA THR A 174 -35.35 18.91 9.09
C THR A 174 -36.12 19.47 7.91
N ASP A 175 -37.47 19.54 8.05
CA ASP A 175 -38.35 20.16 7.05
C ASP A 175 -38.31 21.69 7.09
N SER A 176 -39.06 22.33 6.21
CA SER A 176 -39.16 23.81 6.16
C SER A 176 -39.92 24.39 7.35
N SER A 177 -40.69 23.59 8.05
CA SER A 177 -41.49 23.99 9.25
C SER A 177 -40.68 23.85 10.55
N GLY A 178 -39.50 23.17 10.50
CA GLY A 178 -38.61 22.98 11.64
C GLY A 178 -38.80 21.65 12.38
N ASN A 179 -39.66 20.74 11.87
CA ASN A 179 -39.78 19.39 12.42
C ASN A 179 -38.59 18.54 11.99
N THR A 180 -38.07 17.70 12.86
CA THR A 180 -36.84 16.97 12.66
C THR A 180 -37.03 15.47 12.86
N ALA A 181 -36.49 14.67 11.93
CA ALA A 181 -36.36 13.24 12.06
C ALA A 181 -34.88 12.84 12.16
N GLN A 182 -34.61 11.83 12.96
CA GLN A 182 -33.29 11.27 13.14
C GLN A 182 -33.36 9.75 13.16
N VAL A 183 -32.44 9.08 12.44
CA VAL A 183 -32.24 7.65 12.52
C VAL A 183 -30.75 7.35 12.62
N VAL A 184 -30.42 6.16 13.14
CA VAL A 184 -29.05 5.76 13.42
C VAL A 184 -28.80 4.40 12.79
N ARG A 185 -27.65 4.26 12.11
CA ARG A 185 -27.13 2.99 11.62
C ARG A 185 -25.90 2.62 12.42
N THR A 186 -25.85 1.40 12.92
CA THR A 186 -24.62 0.81 13.46
C THR A 186 -23.92 0.06 12.36
N VAL A 187 -22.73 0.51 11.98
CA VAL A 187 -21.91 -0.13 10.95
C VAL A 187 -21.26 -1.38 11.55
N ARG A 188 -21.46 -2.51 10.89
CA ARG A 188 -20.73 -3.74 11.17
C ARG A 188 -19.47 -3.74 10.34
N TYR A 189 -18.33 -4.01 10.96
CA TYR A 189 -17.06 -4.19 10.29
C TYR A 189 -16.68 -5.67 10.36
N ALA A 190 -16.15 -6.17 9.27
CA ALA A 190 -15.55 -7.50 9.19
C ALA A 190 -14.26 -7.39 8.38
N ASP A 191 -13.28 -8.17 8.76
CA ASP A 191 -12.08 -8.36 7.99
C ASP A 191 -12.32 -9.52 7.02
N THR A 192 -12.37 -9.24 5.73
CA THR A 192 -12.70 -10.21 4.68
C THR A 192 -11.68 -10.24 3.54
N LEU A 193 -10.77 -9.28 3.51
CA LEU A 193 -9.73 -9.20 2.50
C LEU A 193 -8.43 -9.85 3.00
N PRO A 194 -7.70 -10.54 2.12
CA PRO A 194 -6.38 -11.04 2.48
C PRO A 194 -5.35 -9.90 2.54
N PRO A 195 -4.25 -10.10 3.29
CA PRO A 195 -3.11 -9.20 3.28
C PRO A 195 -2.54 -8.99 1.87
N GLU A 196 -1.86 -7.89 1.65
CA GLU A 196 -1.10 -7.60 0.44
C GLU A 196 0.40 -7.68 0.74
N ILE A 197 1.14 -8.47 -0.08
CA ILE A 197 2.60 -8.57 0.00
C ILE A 197 3.23 -7.70 -1.08
N LEU A 198 4.07 -6.78 -0.68
CA LEU A 198 4.87 -5.94 -1.57
C LEU A 198 6.34 -6.40 -1.52
N LEU A 199 6.86 -6.89 -2.64
CA LEU A 199 8.27 -7.24 -2.78
C LEU A 199 9.09 -5.99 -3.14
N VAL A 200 10.21 -5.79 -2.44
CA VAL A 200 11.16 -4.71 -2.74
C VAL A 200 12.01 -5.11 -3.94
N GLY A 201 12.12 -4.22 -4.94
CA GLY A 201 12.87 -4.47 -6.18
C GLY A 201 12.13 -5.37 -7.17
N ASP A 202 12.90 -5.95 -8.11
CA ASP A 202 12.33 -6.76 -9.18
C ASP A 202 11.86 -8.14 -8.69
N THR A 203 10.78 -8.63 -9.24
CA THR A 203 10.28 -9.99 -9.00
C THR A 203 11.08 -11.07 -9.72
N ASP A 204 11.76 -10.68 -10.79
CA ASP A 204 12.63 -11.56 -11.58
C ASP A 204 14.06 -11.05 -11.48
N LEU A 205 14.91 -11.76 -10.75
CA LEU A 205 16.31 -11.41 -10.55
C LEU A 205 17.21 -12.36 -11.35
N THR A 206 18.31 -11.80 -11.87
CA THR A 206 19.36 -12.62 -12.50
C THR A 206 20.66 -12.35 -11.77
N ILE A 207 21.30 -13.41 -11.31
CA ILE A 207 22.63 -13.36 -10.69
C ILE A 207 23.59 -14.31 -11.44
N SER A 208 24.87 -13.98 -11.44
CA SER A 208 25.90 -14.89 -11.96
C SER A 208 26.24 -15.95 -10.92
N ALA A 209 26.51 -17.19 -11.37
CA ALA A 209 26.99 -18.23 -10.48
C ALA A 209 28.23 -17.75 -9.71
N GLY A 210 28.28 -18.11 -8.43
CA GLY A 210 29.32 -17.63 -7.51
C GLY A 210 28.98 -16.31 -6.79
N THR A 211 27.94 -15.59 -7.20
CA THR A 211 27.46 -14.39 -6.51
C THR A 211 26.41 -14.78 -5.48
N PRO A 212 26.60 -14.47 -4.18
CA PRO A 212 25.58 -14.74 -3.17
C PRO A 212 24.24 -14.06 -3.51
N TYR A 213 23.15 -14.77 -3.31
CA TYR A 213 21.82 -14.16 -3.34
C TYR A 213 21.58 -13.41 -2.03
N GLU A 214 21.25 -12.15 -2.14
CA GLU A 214 20.80 -11.32 -1.02
C GLU A 214 19.34 -10.96 -1.25
N GLU A 215 18.50 -11.22 -0.26
CA GLU A 215 17.08 -10.88 -0.32
C GLU A 215 16.90 -9.35 -0.33
N PRO A 216 16.29 -8.75 -1.36
CA PRO A 216 16.11 -7.29 -1.41
C PRO A 216 15.13 -6.76 -0.36
N GLY A 217 14.26 -7.64 0.14
CA GLY A 217 13.27 -7.30 1.15
C GLY A 217 11.84 -7.40 0.65
N PHE A 218 10.93 -7.26 1.61
CA PHE A 218 9.48 -7.29 1.40
C PHE A 218 8.79 -6.55 2.53
N SER A 219 7.51 -6.23 2.33
CA SER A 219 6.59 -5.78 3.36
C SER A 219 5.22 -6.42 3.13
N ALA A 220 4.41 -6.49 4.18
CA ALA A 220 3.04 -6.96 4.07
C ALA A 220 2.12 -6.09 4.92
N TRP A 221 0.97 -5.76 4.38
CA TRP A 221 -0.03 -4.92 5.01
C TRP A 221 -1.42 -5.52 4.83
N ASP A 222 -2.19 -5.44 5.88
CA ASP A 222 -3.62 -5.81 5.90
C ASP A 222 -4.46 -4.62 6.35
N TYR A 223 -5.66 -4.48 5.82
CA TYR A 223 -6.52 -3.36 6.18
C TYR A 223 -7.06 -3.45 7.60
N GLY A 224 -7.38 -4.66 8.06
CA GLY A 224 -7.89 -4.92 9.40
C GLY A 224 -6.79 -4.98 10.46
N ASP A 225 -5.71 -5.68 10.16
CA ASP A 225 -4.62 -5.97 11.10
C ASP A 225 -3.45 -4.97 11.01
N GLY A 226 -3.35 -4.19 9.94
CA GLY A 226 -2.26 -3.24 9.70
C GLY A 226 -0.99 -3.91 9.17
N ASP A 227 0.17 -3.54 9.72
CA ASP A 227 1.47 -4.10 9.32
C ASP A 227 1.62 -5.54 9.81
N VAL A 228 1.62 -6.48 8.88
CA VAL A 228 1.80 -7.93 9.13
C VAL A 228 3.12 -8.46 8.56
N THR A 229 4.10 -7.58 8.29
CA THR A 229 5.40 -7.93 7.69
C THR A 229 6.14 -9.00 8.50
N GLU A 230 6.10 -8.94 9.83
CA GLU A 230 6.78 -9.91 10.69
C GLU A 230 6.14 -11.32 10.64
N ALA A 231 4.90 -11.42 10.20
CA ALA A 231 4.19 -12.69 10.04
C ALA A 231 4.50 -13.38 8.69
N VAL A 232 5.20 -12.71 7.77
CA VAL A 232 5.57 -13.30 6.48
C VAL A 232 6.52 -14.46 6.67
N THR A 233 6.16 -15.59 6.12
CA THR A 233 7.02 -16.77 6.04
C THR A 233 7.65 -16.84 4.66
N VAL A 234 8.98 -16.90 4.62
CA VAL A 234 9.76 -17.04 3.38
C VAL A 234 10.20 -18.48 3.23
N SER A 235 9.94 -19.07 2.08
CA SER A 235 10.33 -20.44 1.72
C SER A 235 11.01 -20.48 0.35
N GLY A 236 11.72 -21.60 0.07
CA GLY A 236 12.57 -21.70 -1.10
C GLY A 236 14.00 -21.26 -0.79
N THR A 237 14.95 -21.92 -1.45
CA THR A 237 16.39 -21.64 -1.33
C THR A 237 17.01 -21.43 -2.69
N VAL A 238 17.76 -20.36 -2.82
CA VAL A 238 18.57 -20.11 -4.02
C VAL A 238 19.93 -20.73 -3.80
N ASN A 239 20.34 -21.64 -4.70
CA ASN A 239 21.73 -22.11 -4.72
C ASN A 239 22.54 -21.21 -5.69
N PRO A 240 23.33 -20.27 -5.18
CA PRO A 240 24.05 -19.31 -6.03
C PRO A 240 25.20 -19.95 -6.82
N TRP A 241 25.53 -21.20 -6.57
CA TRP A 241 26.63 -21.91 -7.24
C TRP A 241 26.18 -22.77 -8.40
N GLN A 242 24.87 -23.05 -8.50
CA GLN A 242 24.36 -23.94 -9.52
C GLN A 242 23.47 -23.15 -10.48
N PRO A 243 23.86 -23.03 -11.75
CA PRO A 243 22.99 -22.44 -12.77
C PRO A 243 21.61 -23.10 -12.81
N GLY A 244 20.55 -22.28 -12.84
CA GLY A 244 19.18 -22.75 -12.79
C GLY A 244 18.22 -21.64 -12.38
N THR A 245 16.93 -21.94 -12.35
CA THR A 245 15.88 -21.02 -11.89
C THR A 245 15.35 -21.49 -10.55
N TYR A 246 15.29 -20.58 -9.61
CA TYR A 246 14.86 -20.79 -8.23
C TYR A 246 13.68 -19.89 -7.91
N THR A 247 12.73 -20.39 -7.14
CA THR A 247 11.58 -19.61 -6.66
C THR A 247 11.69 -19.41 -5.16
N VAL A 248 11.57 -18.17 -4.74
CA VAL A 248 11.39 -17.79 -3.33
C VAL A 248 9.92 -17.40 -3.16
N THR A 249 9.25 -18.04 -2.22
CA THR A 249 7.83 -17.86 -1.96
C THR A 249 7.64 -17.17 -0.61
N TYR A 250 6.82 -16.13 -0.60
CA TYR A 250 6.44 -15.35 0.57
C TYR A 250 4.96 -15.62 0.85
N THR A 251 4.63 -16.03 2.05
CA THR A 251 3.26 -16.35 2.47
C THR A 251 2.96 -15.64 3.78
N VAL A 252 1.80 -15.02 3.87
CA VAL A 252 1.33 -14.36 5.09
C VAL A 252 -0.16 -14.66 5.29
N SER A 253 -0.58 -14.69 6.55
CA SER A 253 -1.99 -14.78 6.92
C SER A 253 -2.31 -13.68 7.92
N ASP A 254 -3.51 -13.12 7.80
CA ASP A 254 -4.07 -12.20 8.79
C ASP A 254 -4.56 -12.94 10.04
N SER A 255 -5.11 -12.21 11.00
CA SER A 255 -5.68 -12.77 12.24
C SER A 255 -6.99 -13.54 12.04
N HIS A 256 -7.65 -13.38 10.87
CA HIS A 256 -8.90 -14.04 10.51
C HIS A 256 -8.69 -15.26 9.60
N GLY A 257 -7.45 -15.51 9.15
CA GLY A 257 -7.06 -16.70 8.39
C GLY A 257 -7.12 -16.51 6.88
N HIS A 258 -7.28 -15.27 6.37
CA HIS A 258 -7.11 -14.99 4.95
C HIS A 258 -5.61 -14.99 4.63
N THR A 259 -5.25 -15.52 3.48
CA THR A 259 -3.85 -15.75 3.12
C THR A 259 -3.50 -15.08 1.81
N ALA A 260 -2.28 -14.54 1.75
CA ALA A 260 -1.67 -14.04 0.52
C ALA A 260 -0.35 -14.75 0.24
N GLU A 261 -0.03 -14.88 -1.03
CA GLU A 261 1.23 -15.43 -1.51
C GLU A 261 1.82 -14.52 -2.59
N ALA A 262 3.14 -14.31 -2.52
CA ALA A 262 3.92 -13.67 -3.57
C ALA A 262 5.16 -14.52 -3.87
N THR A 263 5.70 -14.41 -5.07
CA THR A 263 6.88 -15.17 -5.48
C THR A 263 7.92 -14.27 -6.14
N ARG A 264 9.19 -14.59 -5.88
CA ARG A 264 10.33 -14.01 -6.58
C ARG A 264 11.07 -15.11 -7.33
N THR A 265 11.31 -14.89 -8.61
CA THR A 265 12.11 -15.81 -9.45
C THR A 265 13.55 -15.33 -9.45
N VAL A 266 14.49 -16.22 -9.10
CA VAL A 266 15.93 -15.94 -9.17
C VAL A 266 16.57 -16.87 -10.17
N THR A 267 17.07 -16.32 -11.27
CA THR A 267 17.80 -17.07 -12.30
C THR A 267 19.29 -16.93 -12.05
N VAL A 268 19.92 -18.04 -11.70
CA VAL A 268 21.39 -18.15 -11.63
C VAL A 268 21.90 -18.53 -13.00
N VAL A 269 22.61 -17.61 -13.66
CA VAL A 269 23.24 -17.88 -14.95
C VAL A 269 24.67 -18.36 -14.75
N PRO A 270 25.25 -19.19 -15.66
CA PRO A 270 26.64 -19.53 -15.60
C PRO A 270 27.53 -18.28 -15.50
N ALA A 271 28.55 -18.35 -14.65
CA ALA A 271 29.51 -17.27 -14.57
C ALA A 271 30.22 -17.07 -15.90
N GLN A 272 30.43 -15.83 -16.30
CA GLN A 272 31.28 -15.53 -17.43
C GLN A 272 32.73 -15.51 -16.94
N PRO A 273 33.65 -16.29 -17.55
CA PRO A 273 35.06 -16.16 -17.24
C PRO A 273 35.51 -14.70 -17.43
N PRO A 274 36.33 -14.17 -16.54
CA PRO A 274 36.88 -12.84 -16.74
C PRO A 274 37.70 -12.76 -18.00
N GLU A 275 37.67 -11.63 -18.69
CA GLU A 275 38.52 -11.41 -19.87
C GLU A 275 39.98 -11.59 -19.48
N GLN A 276 40.68 -12.51 -20.15
CA GLN A 276 42.07 -12.84 -19.85
C GLN A 276 42.98 -11.69 -20.22
N VAL A 277 43.85 -11.31 -19.30
CA VAL A 277 44.88 -10.31 -19.51
C VAL A 277 46.20 -11.05 -19.84
N ILE A 278 46.60 -10.99 -21.09
CA ILE A 278 47.91 -11.55 -21.53
C ILE A 278 49.00 -10.52 -21.18
N PRO A 279 49.89 -10.83 -20.24
CA PRO A 279 50.95 -9.92 -19.89
C PRO A 279 51.93 -9.70 -21.06
N SER A 280 52.38 -8.48 -21.23
CA SER A 280 53.44 -8.17 -22.19
C SER A 280 54.80 -8.62 -21.65
N GLY A 281 55.54 -9.42 -22.40
CA GLY A 281 56.88 -9.87 -22.01
C GLY A 281 56.94 -11.26 -21.42
N LYS A 282 58.05 -11.57 -20.76
CA LYS A 282 58.32 -12.86 -20.13
C LYS A 282 57.86 -12.86 -18.69
N VAL A 283 56.91 -13.77 -18.37
CA VAL A 283 56.30 -13.83 -17.03
C VAL A 283 56.41 -15.21 -16.43
N ILE A 284 56.72 -15.25 -15.16
CA ILE A 284 56.74 -16.46 -14.33
C ILE A 284 55.67 -16.27 -13.20
N TYR A 285 54.73 -17.18 -13.16
CA TYR A 285 53.82 -17.39 -12.01
C TYR A 285 54.39 -18.53 -11.18
N LEU A 286 55.04 -18.22 -10.04
CA LEU A 286 55.43 -19.25 -9.09
C LEU A 286 54.17 -19.70 -8.32
N THR A 287 53.91 -21.01 -8.35
CA THR A 287 52.75 -21.57 -7.66
C THR A 287 53.19 -22.73 -6.76
N PHE A 288 52.58 -22.75 -5.55
CA PHE A 288 52.93 -23.72 -4.51
C PHE A 288 51.68 -24.46 -4.04
N ASP A 289 51.70 -25.78 -4.15
CA ASP A 289 50.60 -26.65 -3.78
C ASP A 289 50.83 -27.34 -2.43
N ASP A 290 49.76 -27.92 -1.84
CA ASP A 290 49.75 -28.77 -0.65
C ASP A 290 50.10 -28.06 0.68
N GLY A 291 50.48 -26.78 0.62
CA GLY A 291 50.73 -25.97 1.80
C GLY A 291 49.41 -25.41 2.42
N PRO A 292 49.54 -24.55 3.42
CA PRO A 292 50.76 -24.08 4.05
C PRO A 292 51.36 -25.12 5.01
N GLY A 293 52.64 -25.32 4.92
CA GLY A 293 53.39 -26.37 5.64
C GLY A 293 54.60 -25.85 6.40
N PRO A 294 55.51 -26.76 6.81
CA PRO A 294 56.67 -26.44 7.66
C PRO A 294 57.66 -25.46 7.04
N HIS A 295 57.72 -25.38 5.70
CA HIS A 295 58.66 -24.52 4.99
C HIS A 295 58.05 -23.23 4.42
N THR A 296 56.74 -23.02 4.60
CA THR A 296 56.06 -21.85 4.07
C THR A 296 56.62 -20.54 4.62
N ARG A 297 56.98 -20.43 5.91
CA ARG A 297 57.58 -19.20 6.48
C ARG A 297 58.91 -18.88 5.82
N GLN A 298 59.79 -19.88 5.62
CA GLN A 298 61.05 -19.71 4.91
C GLN A 298 60.81 -19.24 3.46
N LEU A 299 59.84 -19.83 2.78
CA LEU A 299 59.45 -19.41 1.42
C LEU A 299 58.98 -17.94 1.39
N LEU A 300 58.14 -17.51 2.33
CA LEU A 300 57.69 -16.13 2.44
C LEU A 300 58.84 -15.14 2.66
N GLU A 301 59.84 -15.50 3.47
CA GLU A 301 61.05 -14.70 3.67
C GLU A 301 61.88 -14.56 2.37
N ILE A 302 62.01 -15.65 1.60
CA ILE A 302 62.66 -15.61 0.28
C ILE A 302 61.93 -14.69 -0.67
N LEU A 303 60.60 -14.86 -0.79
CA LEU A 303 59.75 -14.04 -1.69
C LEU A 303 59.80 -12.54 -1.31
N ALA A 304 59.71 -12.23 -0.03
CA ALA A 304 59.78 -10.86 0.49
C ALA A 304 61.13 -10.20 0.20
N LYS A 305 62.26 -10.94 0.32
CA LYS A 305 63.63 -10.46 0.05
C LYS A 305 63.79 -9.88 -1.35
N TYR A 306 63.08 -10.41 -2.36
CA TYR A 306 63.13 -10.01 -3.75
C TYR A 306 61.90 -9.25 -4.22
N ASP A 307 60.95 -8.94 -3.32
CA ASP A 307 59.64 -8.37 -3.64
C ASP A 307 58.86 -9.13 -4.71
N VAL A 308 58.96 -10.44 -4.71
CA VAL A 308 58.30 -11.34 -5.63
C VAL A 308 56.98 -11.83 -5.00
N LYS A 309 55.89 -11.78 -5.76
CA LYS A 309 54.61 -12.32 -5.34
C LYS A 309 54.33 -13.64 -6.04
N ALA A 310 53.71 -14.57 -5.35
CA ALA A 310 53.43 -15.92 -5.79
C ALA A 310 51.97 -16.32 -5.49
N THR A 311 51.57 -17.51 -5.92
CA THR A 311 50.26 -18.09 -5.66
C THR A 311 50.39 -19.38 -4.84
N PHE A 312 49.58 -19.54 -3.82
CA PHE A 312 49.54 -20.72 -2.97
C PHE A 312 48.18 -21.40 -3.11
N PHE A 313 48.16 -22.63 -3.63
CA PHE A 313 46.97 -23.48 -3.64
C PHE A 313 46.98 -24.31 -2.36
N VAL A 314 46.16 -23.90 -1.42
CA VAL A 314 46.28 -24.32 -0.01
C VAL A 314 45.37 -25.50 0.34
N VAL A 315 45.78 -26.28 1.31
CA VAL A 315 45.12 -27.46 1.87
C VAL A 315 44.82 -27.25 3.35
N GLY A 316 43.70 -27.80 3.82
CA GLY A 316 43.40 -27.86 5.23
C GLY A 316 42.91 -26.52 5.85
N ASN A 317 43.30 -26.23 7.08
CA ASN A 317 42.81 -25.06 7.81
C ASN A 317 43.88 -24.41 8.71
N ASN A 318 45.08 -24.16 8.15
CA ASN A 318 46.11 -23.41 8.88
C ASN A 318 45.92 -21.92 8.71
N ARG A 319 44.97 -21.33 9.51
CA ARG A 319 44.56 -19.92 9.44
C ARG A 319 45.73 -18.95 9.62
N GLU A 320 46.70 -19.26 10.48
CA GLU A 320 47.86 -18.38 10.75
C GLU A 320 48.72 -18.21 9.50
N LEU A 321 49.11 -19.31 8.88
CA LEU A 321 49.93 -19.25 7.70
C LEU A 321 49.20 -18.71 6.47
N MET A 322 47.91 -19.03 6.30
CA MET A 322 47.08 -18.41 5.25
C MET A 322 47.04 -16.88 5.39
N ARG A 323 46.93 -16.38 6.60
CA ARG A 323 46.96 -14.92 6.86
C ARG A 323 48.34 -14.34 6.51
N LEU A 324 49.43 -15.00 6.91
CA LEU A 324 50.78 -14.54 6.56
C LEU A 324 51.02 -14.49 5.05
N ILE A 325 50.51 -15.48 4.29
CA ILE A 325 50.60 -15.51 2.82
C ILE A 325 49.85 -14.29 2.27
N CYS A 326 48.64 -14.05 2.74
CA CYS A 326 47.81 -12.94 2.31
C CYS A 326 48.43 -11.56 2.66
N ASP A 327 48.91 -11.37 3.90
CA ASP A 327 49.55 -10.15 4.39
C ASP A 327 50.85 -9.85 3.60
N GLY A 328 51.52 -10.89 3.10
CA GLY A 328 52.66 -10.79 2.18
C GLY A 328 52.31 -10.34 0.76
N GLY A 329 51.02 -10.17 0.46
CA GLY A 329 50.52 -9.77 -0.87
C GLY A 329 50.55 -10.89 -1.92
N HIS A 330 50.60 -12.17 -1.47
CA HIS A 330 50.52 -13.32 -2.33
C HIS A 330 49.06 -13.73 -2.59
N ALA A 331 48.78 -14.40 -3.69
CA ALA A 331 47.47 -14.95 -3.99
C ALA A 331 47.25 -16.30 -3.27
N LEU A 332 46.02 -16.48 -2.77
CA LEU A 332 45.57 -17.76 -2.24
C LEU A 332 44.58 -18.39 -3.22
N GLY A 333 44.81 -19.66 -3.56
CA GLY A 333 43.93 -20.52 -4.33
C GLY A 333 43.48 -21.72 -3.54
N ILE A 334 42.38 -22.31 -3.97
CA ILE A 334 41.79 -23.52 -3.39
C ILE A 334 42.46 -24.75 -3.98
N HIS A 335 42.98 -25.63 -3.11
CA HIS A 335 43.42 -26.94 -3.55
C HIS A 335 42.46 -28.02 -3.05
N SER A 336 42.31 -28.17 -1.75
CA SER A 336 41.38 -29.11 -1.13
C SER A 336 41.37 -28.90 0.40
N VAL A 337 40.33 -29.35 1.09
CA VAL A 337 40.41 -29.49 2.54
C VAL A 337 41.20 -30.71 2.95
N THR A 338 41.02 -31.85 2.27
CA THR A 338 41.51 -33.15 2.71
C THR A 338 42.63 -33.72 1.84
N HIS A 339 42.70 -33.29 0.59
CA HIS A 339 43.53 -33.86 -0.47
C HIS A 339 43.33 -35.37 -0.68
N SER A 340 42.20 -35.91 -0.24
CA SER A 340 41.83 -37.31 -0.41
C SER A 340 41.18 -37.53 -1.76
N TYR A 341 41.93 -38.00 -2.74
CA TYR A 341 41.43 -38.21 -4.11
C TYR A 341 40.18 -39.07 -4.18
N ARG A 342 40.06 -40.08 -3.31
CA ARG A 342 38.93 -40.98 -3.29
C ARG A 342 37.66 -40.29 -2.82
N ASP A 343 37.81 -39.35 -1.88
CA ASP A 343 36.65 -38.62 -1.33
C ASP A 343 36.25 -37.47 -2.22
N ILE A 344 37.21 -36.63 -2.67
CA ILE A 344 36.92 -35.44 -3.48
C ILE A 344 36.45 -35.78 -4.89
N TYR A 345 36.91 -36.87 -5.49
CA TYR A 345 36.50 -37.28 -6.85
C TYR A 345 35.44 -38.37 -6.84
N ALA A 346 34.78 -38.63 -5.70
CA ALA A 346 33.68 -39.59 -5.58
C ALA A 346 32.45 -39.16 -6.38
N SER A 347 32.15 -37.86 -6.40
CA SER A 347 31.09 -37.24 -7.21
C SER A 347 31.36 -35.74 -7.37
N GLU A 348 30.62 -35.09 -8.27
CA GLU A 348 30.67 -33.66 -8.44
C GLU A 348 30.27 -32.92 -7.12
N GLU A 349 29.24 -33.40 -6.43
CA GLU A 349 28.77 -32.85 -5.15
C GLU A 349 29.85 -32.93 -4.07
N ALA A 350 30.55 -34.07 -4.01
CA ALA A 350 31.65 -34.28 -3.05
C ALA A 350 32.81 -33.30 -3.32
N TYR A 351 33.17 -33.11 -4.56
CA TYR A 351 34.21 -32.15 -4.94
C TYR A 351 33.80 -30.71 -4.55
N PHE A 352 32.61 -30.29 -4.92
CA PHE A 352 32.14 -28.94 -4.59
C PHE A 352 31.90 -28.72 -3.09
N ALA A 353 31.58 -29.75 -2.35
CA ALA A 353 31.51 -29.64 -0.87
C ALA A 353 32.88 -29.33 -0.27
N ASP A 354 33.93 -30.07 -0.71
CA ASP A 354 35.34 -29.86 -0.31
C ASP A 354 35.83 -28.46 -0.75
N LEU A 355 35.60 -28.10 -2.02
CA LEU A 355 36.01 -26.82 -2.59
C LEU A 355 35.40 -25.63 -1.83
N ARG A 356 34.08 -25.65 -1.57
CA ARG A 356 33.41 -24.58 -0.84
C ARG A 356 33.86 -24.49 0.60
N GLN A 357 34.09 -25.63 1.25
CA GLN A 357 34.63 -25.64 2.61
C GLN A 357 36.05 -25.04 2.65
N MET A 358 36.86 -25.32 1.66
CA MET A 358 38.20 -24.73 1.56
C MET A 358 38.13 -23.23 1.27
N GLN A 359 37.24 -22.79 0.38
CA GLN A 359 36.97 -21.35 0.15
C GLN A 359 36.57 -20.66 1.45
N GLN A 360 35.68 -21.28 2.25
CA GLN A 360 35.26 -20.74 3.54
C GLN A 360 36.43 -20.68 4.53
N ASN A 361 37.28 -21.70 4.59
CA ASN A 361 38.46 -21.70 5.45
C ASN A 361 39.39 -20.52 5.13
N ILE A 362 39.60 -20.22 3.84
CA ILE A 362 40.41 -19.09 3.36
C ILE A 362 39.74 -17.77 3.74
N LEU A 363 38.43 -17.66 3.49
CA LEU A 363 37.62 -16.46 3.86
C LEU A 363 37.70 -16.16 5.34
N ASP A 364 37.50 -17.18 6.21
CA ASP A 364 37.55 -17.05 7.66
C ASP A 364 38.97 -16.65 8.16
N ALA A 365 39.99 -17.07 7.45
CA ALA A 365 41.37 -16.76 7.84
C ALA A 365 41.80 -15.35 7.39
N THR A 366 41.34 -14.89 6.22
CA THR A 366 41.95 -13.74 5.52
C THR A 366 40.94 -12.64 5.17
N GLY A 367 39.64 -12.90 5.21
CA GLY A 367 38.59 -12.02 4.68
C GLY A 367 38.48 -12.02 3.14
N ILE A 368 39.27 -12.82 2.43
CA ILE A 368 39.29 -12.90 0.97
C ILE A 368 38.53 -14.13 0.49
N ARG A 369 37.53 -13.90 -0.38
CA ARG A 369 36.84 -14.97 -1.10
C ARG A 369 37.57 -15.23 -2.43
N THR A 370 38.48 -16.21 -2.46
CA THR A 370 39.19 -16.56 -3.68
C THR A 370 38.34 -17.41 -4.62
N THR A 371 38.54 -17.24 -5.92
CA THR A 371 37.97 -18.08 -6.98
C THR A 371 39.04 -18.87 -7.74
N LEU A 372 40.29 -18.74 -7.36
CA LEU A 372 41.39 -19.51 -7.94
C LEU A 372 41.36 -20.94 -7.44
N VAL A 373 41.46 -21.91 -8.36
CA VAL A 373 41.37 -23.33 -8.04
C VAL A 373 42.54 -24.06 -8.74
N ARG A 374 43.08 -25.06 -8.07
CA ARG A 374 43.88 -26.11 -8.70
C ARG A 374 43.37 -27.46 -8.24
N PHE A 375 43.05 -28.32 -9.21
CA PHE A 375 42.62 -29.68 -8.91
C PHE A 375 43.75 -30.46 -8.29
N PRO A 376 43.58 -31.21 -7.19
CA PRO A 376 44.55 -32.15 -6.67
C PRO A 376 45.00 -33.14 -7.75
N GLY A 377 46.30 -33.14 -8.05
CA GLY A 377 46.89 -33.92 -9.13
C GLY A 377 46.72 -33.33 -10.54
N GLY A 378 46.12 -32.10 -10.66
CA GLY A 378 45.84 -31.41 -11.93
C GLY A 378 44.60 -31.92 -12.65
N SER A 379 44.12 -31.15 -13.65
CA SER A 379 42.94 -31.52 -14.43
C SER A 379 43.13 -32.76 -15.30
N SER A 380 44.39 -33.12 -15.61
CA SER A 380 44.77 -34.30 -16.38
C SER A 380 45.07 -35.54 -15.53
N ASN A 381 44.76 -35.51 -14.23
CA ASN A 381 45.09 -36.59 -13.33
C ASN A 381 44.43 -37.93 -13.73
N THR A 382 45.08 -39.03 -13.39
CA THR A 382 44.54 -40.37 -13.58
C THR A 382 44.10 -41.02 -12.27
N VAL A 383 44.31 -40.36 -11.13
CA VAL A 383 43.91 -40.87 -9.84
C VAL A 383 42.38 -40.86 -9.63
N SER A 384 41.68 -40.08 -10.46
CA SER A 384 40.22 -40.02 -10.50
C SER A 384 39.55 -41.06 -11.40
N CYS A 385 40.32 -41.90 -12.12
CA CYS A 385 39.78 -42.87 -13.09
C CYS A 385 38.88 -43.95 -12.48
N PHE A 386 38.73 -44.01 -11.16
CA PHE A 386 37.72 -44.84 -10.51
C PHE A 386 36.29 -44.29 -10.66
N ASN A 387 36.16 -43.02 -11.09
CA ASN A 387 34.91 -42.34 -11.42
C ASN A 387 35.03 -41.77 -12.84
N ASP A 388 34.54 -42.54 -13.83
CA ASP A 388 34.67 -42.24 -15.24
C ASP A 388 34.00 -40.93 -15.63
N GLY A 389 34.71 -40.04 -16.36
CA GLY A 389 34.19 -38.75 -16.82
C GLY A 389 34.18 -37.64 -15.77
N VAL A 390 34.57 -37.92 -14.52
CA VAL A 390 34.46 -36.93 -13.43
C VAL A 390 35.27 -35.68 -13.69
N MET A 391 36.48 -35.78 -14.22
CA MET A 391 37.30 -34.59 -14.48
C MET A 391 36.76 -33.76 -15.65
N THR A 392 36.18 -34.39 -16.66
CA THR A 392 35.51 -33.70 -17.76
C THR A 392 34.30 -32.89 -17.25
N ALA A 393 33.50 -33.46 -16.37
CA ALA A 393 32.38 -32.75 -15.73
C ALA A 393 32.86 -31.62 -14.82
N LEU A 394 33.85 -31.91 -13.94
CA LEU A 394 34.35 -30.94 -12.96
C LEU A 394 35.02 -29.73 -13.60
N THR A 395 35.79 -29.87 -14.65
CA THR A 395 36.44 -28.73 -15.33
C THR A 395 35.43 -27.76 -15.90
N GLN A 396 34.32 -28.25 -16.45
CA GLN A 396 33.21 -27.41 -16.96
C GLN A 396 32.41 -26.80 -15.82
N ALA A 397 32.08 -27.60 -14.80
CA ALA A 397 31.25 -27.16 -13.69
C ALA A 397 31.96 -26.12 -12.81
N VAL A 398 33.27 -26.23 -12.59
CA VAL A 398 34.07 -25.26 -11.84
C VAL A 398 34.01 -23.88 -12.49
N GLU A 399 34.19 -23.77 -13.79
CA GLU A 399 34.10 -22.51 -14.53
C GLU A 399 32.65 -21.96 -14.53
N ALA A 400 31.69 -22.84 -14.77
CA ALA A 400 30.25 -22.44 -14.74
C ALA A 400 29.79 -21.88 -13.38
N GLN A 401 30.47 -22.28 -12.28
CA GLN A 401 30.22 -21.76 -10.93
C GLN A 401 31.08 -20.53 -10.57
N GLY A 402 31.82 -19.95 -11.51
CA GLY A 402 32.61 -18.74 -11.33
C GLY A 402 34.00 -18.90 -10.78
N PHE A 403 34.47 -20.14 -10.67
CA PHE A 403 35.88 -20.42 -10.33
C PHE A 403 36.74 -20.45 -11.56
N GLN A 404 38.05 -20.17 -11.39
CA GLN A 404 39.07 -20.26 -12.43
C GLN A 404 40.10 -21.27 -11.99
N TYR A 405 40.23 -22.38 -12.74
CA TYR A 405 41.25 -23.38 -12.42
C TYR A 405 42.49 -23.16 -13.22
N PHE A 406 43.64 -23.54 -12.64
CA PHE A 406 44.95 -23.41 -13.22
C PHE A 406 45.75 -24.70 -13.00
N ASP A 407 46.20 -25.31 -14.09
CA ASP A 407 47.22 -26.31 -14.05
C ASP A 407 48.62 -25.64 -14.13
N TRP A 408 49.59 -26.27 -14.67
CA TRP A 408 50.96 -25.78 -14.88
C TRP A 408 51.49 -26.15 -16.25
N ASN A 409 52.42 -25.37 -16.75
CA ASN A 409 53.17 -25.71 -17.98
C ASN A 409 54.66 -25.85 -17.71
N VAL A 410 55.09 -25.68 -16.46
CA VAL A 410 56.46 -25.94 -15.99
C VAL A 410 56.37 -26.74 -14.70
N ASP A 411 56.89 -27.97 -14.74
CA ASP A 411 56.93 -28.89 -13.59
C ASP A 411 58.32 -28.91 -12.99
N SER A 412 58.45 -28.58 -11.72
CA SER A 412 59.69 -28.68 -10.95
C SER A 412 60.10 -30.12 -10.69
N ASN A 413 59.14 -31.05 -10.80
CA ASN A 413 59.23 -32.46 -10.47
C ASN A 413 59.61 -32.74 -8.99
N ASP A 414 59.31 -31.81 -8.10
CA ASP A 414 59.65 -31.93 -6.68
C ASP A 414 58.76 -32.92 -5.94
N ALA A 415 57.52 -33.15 -6.41
CA ALA A 415 56.66 -34.25 -5.96
C ALA A 415 57.03 -35.58 -6.65
N GLY A 416 57.77 -35.55 -7.74
CA GLY A 416 58.16 -36.71 -8.55
C GLY A 416 59.58 -37.20 -8.29
N GLY A 417 60.50 -36.90 -9.24
CA GLY A 417 61.82 -37.42 -9.27
C GLY A 417 62.94 -36.54 -8.69
N ALA A 418 62.70 -35.22 -8.52
CA ALA A 418 63.68 -34.33 -7.92
C ALA A 418 63.83 -34.63 -6.44
N ARG A 419 65.06 -34.54 -5.90
CA ARG A 419 65.33 -34.74 -4.48
C ARG A 419 66.30 -33.72 -3.91
N ASP A 420 66.69 -32.74 -4.69
CA ASP A 420 67.65 -31.70 -4.30
C ASP A 420 67.36 -30.39 -5.03
N ARG A 421 67.82 -29.27 -4.43
CA ARG A 421 67.67 -27.90 -4.88
C ARG A 421 68.13 -27.71 -6.34
N GLN A 422 69.27 -28.30 -6.73
CA GLN A 422 69.83 -28.07 -8.05
C GLN A 422 68.98 -28.72 -9.16
N THR A 423 68.41 -29.89 -8.88
CA THR A 423 67.53 -30.61 -9.81
C THR A 423 66.25 -29.83 -10.02
N VAL A 424 65.64 -29.31 -8.95
CA VAL A 424 64.45 -28.43 -9.00
C VAL A 424 64.73 -27.18 -9.84
N PHE A 425 65.79 -26.43 -9.52
CA PHE A 425 66.23 -25.27 -10.29
C PHE A 425 66.40 -25.58 -11.80
N ASN A 426 67.13 -26.65 -12.13
CA ASN A 426 67.34 -27.01 -13.51
C ASN A 426 66.05 -27.37 -14.26
N ASN A 427 65.11 -28.06 -13.62
CA ASN A 427 63.83 -28.42 -14.20
C ASN A 427 62.96 -27.14 -14.46
N VAL A 428 62.89 -26.25 -13.50
CA VAL A 428 62.16 -24.99 -13.64
C VAL A 428 62.77 -24.14 -14.76
N VAL A 429 64.07 -23.87 -14.73
CA VAL A 429 64.72 -23.05 -15.74
C VAL A 429 64.57 -23.65 -17.17
N ARG A 430 64.68 -24.95 -17.30
CA ARG A 430 64.52 -25.64 -18.61
C ARG A 430 63.06 -25.49 -19.10
N GLY A 431 62.09 -25.58 -18.22
CA GLY A 431 60.67 -25.39 -18.55
C GLY A 431 60.39 -23.98 -18.98
N VAL A 432 60.80 -23.00 -18.16
CA VAL A 432 60.57 -21.57 -18.37
C VAL A 432 61.16 -21.05 -19.67
N LEU A 433 62.36 -21.56 -20.08
CA LEU A 433 62.98 -21.18 -21.34
C LEU A 433 62.21 -21.57 -22.61
N ARG A 434 61.18 -22.43 -22.48
CA ARG A 434 60.29 -22.88 -23.57
C ARG A 434 58.97 -22.05 -23.66
N GLN A 435 58.74 -21.18 -22.71
CA GLN A 435 57.49 -20.49 -22.57
C GLN A 435 57.71 -18.96 -22.48
N ASN A 436 56.76 -18.16 -22.96
CA ASN A 436 56.72 -16.72 -22.66
C ASN A 436 56.00 -16.46 -21.33
N VAL A 437 54.96 -17.26 -21.06
CA VAL A 437 54.19 -17.21 -19.82
C VAL A 437 54.33 -18.59 -19.17
N SER A 438 54.92 -18.63 -17.99
CA SER A 438 55.21 -19.86 -17.26
C SER A 438 54.40 -19.93 -15.98
N VAL A 439 53.60 -20.97 -15.81
CA VAL A 439 52.99 -21.35 -14.54
C VAL A 439 53.77 -22.53 -13.98
N VAL A 440 54.50 -22.28 -12.89
CA VAL A 440 55.43 -23.24 -12.32
C VAL A 440 54.80 -23.97 -11.16
N LEU A 441 54.77 -25.31 -11.22
CA LEU A 441 54.36 -26.16 -10.11
C LEU A 441 55.53 -26.43 -9.18
N GLN A 442 55.36 -26.09 -7.91
CA GLN A 442 56.23 -26.48 -6.80
C GLN A 442 55.38 -26.80 -5.57
N HIS A 443 55.98 -27.36 -4.53
CA HIS A 443 55.33 -27.65 -3.26
C HIS A 443 56.14 -27.04 -2.11
N ASP A 444 55.51 -26.21 -1.29
CA ASP A 444 56.14 -25.58 -0.11
C ASP A 444 56.22 -26.54 1.09
N THR A 445 55.75 -27.75 0.93
CA THR A 445 55.94 -28.88 1.86
C THR A 445 57.28 -29.56 1.71
N GLN A 446 58.03 -29.28 0.64
CA GLN A 446 59.34 -29.85 0.32
C GLN A 446 60.45 -28.82 0.55
N GLY A 447 61.30 -29.01 1.57
CA GLY A 447 62.35 -28.06 1.92
C GLY A 447 63.35 -27.78 0.79
N PHE A 448 63.79 -28.84 0.05
CA PHE A 448 64.71 -28.68 -1.08
C PHE A 448 64.09 -27.91 -2.26
N SER A 449 62.77 -27.97 -2.41
CA SER A 449 62.03 -27.16 -3.40
C SER A 449 62.02 -25.70 -3.01
N VAL A 450 61.71 -25.39 -1.75
CA VAL A 450 61.75 -24.04 -1.18
C VAL A 450 63.14 -23.41 -1.29
N GLU A 451 64.22 -24.18 -0.99
CA GLU A 451 65.60 -23.73 -1.14
C GLU A 451 65.98 -23.35 -2.59
N ALA A 452 65.36 -24.00 -3.59
CA ALA A 452 65.59 -23.67 -5.00
C ALA A 452 64.97 -22.33 -5.44
N VAL A 453 63.94 -21.85 -4.73
CA VAL A 453 63.18 -20.65 -5.13
C VAL A 453 64.04 -19.41 -5.21
N GLU A 454 65.00 -19.25 -4.29
CA GLU A 454 65.89 -18.09 -4.31
C GLU A 454 66.73 -18.05 -5.58
N ASP A 455 67.23 -19.19 -6.03
CA ASP A 455 68.05 -19.28 -7.27
C ASP A 455 67.17 -19.07 -8.51
N ILE A 456 65.95 -19.58 -8.51
CA ILE A 456 64.99 -19.39 -9.59
C ILE A 456 64.66 -17.91 -9.75
N ILE A 457 64.39 -17.18 -8.63
CA ILE A 457 64.11 -15.76 -8.63
C ILE A 457 65.29 -14.95 -9.16
N LYS A 458 66.50 -15.18 -8.63
CA LYS A 458 67.72 -14.51 -9.10
C LYS A 458 67.97 -14.70 -10.59
N TRP A 459 67.84 -15.95 -11.06
CA TRP A 459 67.98 -16.25 -12.46
C TRP A 459 66.91 -15.56 -13.31
N GLY A 460 65.64 -15.64 -12.92
CA GLY A 460 64.52 -15.05 -13.65
C GLY A 460 64.66 -13.51 -13.79
N LEU A 461 64.91 -12.81 -12.68
CA LEU A 461 65.12 -11.36 -12.68
C LEU A 461 66.32 -10.96 -13.57
N SER A 462 67.46 -11.70 -13.49
CA SER A 462 68.63 -11.45 -14.31
C SER A 462 68.43 -11.74 -15.81
N ASN A 463 67.42 -12.51 -16.18
CA ASN A 463 67.05 -12.84 -17.56
C ASN A 463 65.80 -12.09 -18.06
N GLY A 464 65.36 -11.04 -17.32
CA GLY A 464 64.30 -10.15 -17.73
C GLY A 464 62.89 -10.71 -17.59
N TYR A 465 62.70 -11.69 -16.68
CA TYR A 465 61.37 -12.19 -16.33
C TYR A 465 60.75 -11.33 -15.25
N THR A 466 59.43 -11.14 -15.33
CA THR A 466 58.60 -10.57 -14.28
C THR A 466 57.91 -11.70 -13.53
N PHE A 467 57.87 -11.60 -12.19
CA PHE A 467 57.13 -12.52 -11.35
C PHE A 467 55.82 -11.92 -10.94
N LEU A 468 54.71 -12.64 -11.16
CA LEU A 468 53.37 -12.19 -10.83
C LEU A 468 52.60 -13.30 -10.07
N PRO A 469 51.70 -12.95 -9.18
CA PRO A 469 50.71 -13.90 -8.64
C PRO A 469 49.60 -14.12 -9.69
N LEU A 470 49.00 -15.30 -9.70
CA LEU A 470 47.81 -15.56 -10.52
C LEU A 470 46.65 -14.71 -10.04
N GLN A 471 45.87 -14.27 -11.01
CA GLN A 471 44.60 -13.55 -10.80
C GLN A 471 43.49 -14.28 -11.57
N PRO A 472 42.21 -14.09 -11.26
CA PRO A 472 41.11 -14.73 -12.00
C PRO A 472 41.17 -14.50 -13.52
N ASN A 473 41.74 -13.38 -13.95
CA ASN A 473 41.91 -13.00 -15.35
C ASN A 473 43.32 -13.29 -15.90
N SER A 474 44.17 -14.02 -15.18
CA SER A 474 45.46 -14.50 -15.73
C SER A 474 45.25 -15.45 -16.89
N PRO A 475 46.22 -15.57 -17.84
CA PRO A 475 46.10 -16.50 -18.94
C PRO A 475 45.85 -17.92 -18.43
N GLY A 476 44.82 -18.56 -18.97
CA GLY A 476 44.51 -19.95 -18.63
C GLY A 476 45.68 -20.89 -18.91
N CYS A 477 45.91 -21.80 -18.01
CA CYS A 477 46.90 -22.88 -18.16
C CYS A 477 46.20 -24.18 -17.81
N HIS A 478 45.68 -24.86 -18.81
CA HIS A 478 44.89 -26.07 -18.66
C HIS A 478 45.57 -27.24 -19.35
N HIS A 479 45.62 -28.38 -18.69
CA HIS A 479 46.04 -29.64 -19.29
C HIS A 479 44.91 -30.24 -20.14
N THR A 480 45.26 -31.16 -21.03
CA THR A 480 44.26 -32.01 -21.67
C THR A 480 43.68 -32.97 -20.64
N VAL A 481 42.36 -32.92 -20.49
CA VAL A 481 41.65 -33.79 -19.54
C VAL A 481 41.71 -35.23 -20.02
N ASN A 482 42.04 -36.16 -19.13
CA ASN A 482 42.21 -37.59 -19.46
C ASN A 482 41.05 -38.47 -18.94
N ASN A 483 40.12 -37.92 -18.14
CA ASN A 483 39.04 -38.67 -17.53
C ASN A 483 37.71 -37.88 -17.62
#